data_4d9bed77d221e7be68573c09965474f8
#
_entry.id   4d9bed77d221e7be68573c09965474f8
#
_cell.length_a   1.000
_cell.length_b   1.000
_cell.length_c   1.000
_cell.angle_alpha   90.00
_cell.angle_beta   90.00
_cell.angle_gamma   90.00
#
_symmetry.space_group_name_H-M   'P 1'
#
loop_
_entity.id
_entity.type
_entity.pdbx_description
1 polymer ?
#
loop_
_entity_poly.entity_id
_entity_poly.type
_entity_poly.pdbx_seq_one_letter_code
_entity_poly.pdbx_strand_id
1 'polypeptide(L)'
;MKMKIVITKNIIDAANKLRHSNGSFEYCHSPVSLALNSQTVHHGWYTCGKEAIRERFLRFELPQTALSFLKVWMENHKKATPVTFYIPRNQVTDSDIY
;
A
#
# COMPACT_ATOMS: atom_id res chain seq x y z
N MET A 1 -11.61 -6.44 14.31
CA MET A 1 -10.72 -5.33 14.65
C MET A 1 -9.95 -4.87 13.43
N LYS A 2 -9.76 -3.57 13.28
CA LYS A 2 -9.07 -3.03 12.12
C LYS A 2 -7.81 -2.28 12.51
N MET A 3 -6.86 -2.26 11.60
CA MET A 3 -5.61 -1.57 11.77
C MET A 3 -5.59 -0.33 10.89
N LYS A 4 -5.17 0.79 11.46
CA LYS A 4 -5.10 2.07 10.76
C LYS A 4 -3.80 2.15 9.96
N ILE A 5 -3.91 2.49 8.69
CA ILE A 5 -2.76 2.71 7.81
C ILE A 5 -2.82 4.15 7.31
N VAL A 6 -1.72 4.87 7.46
CA VAL A 6 -1.64 6.29 7.09
C VAL A 6 -0.65 6.44 5.94
N ILE A 7 -1.12 6.98 4.82
CA ILE A 7 -0.23 7.35 3.72
C ILE A 7 0.08 8.83 3.89
N THR A 8 1.30 9.12 4.31
CA THR A 8 1.76 10.49 4.55
C THR A 8 2.33 11.08 3.26
N LYS A 9 2.56 12.39 3.28
CA LYS A 9 3.22 13.05 2.17
C LYS A 9 4.61 12.47 1.92
N ASN A 10 5.33 12.14 2.99
CA ASN A 10 6.66 11.54 2.85
C ASN A 10 6.62 10.20 2.12
N ILE A 11 5.61 9.38 2.41
CA ILE A 11 5.43 8.11 1.73
C ILE A 11 5.11 8.33 0.26
N ILE A 12 4.24 9.29 -0.04
CA ILE A 12 3.90 9.62 -1.42
C ILE A 12 5.15 10.10 -2.17
N ASP A 13 5.91 10.97 -1.56
CA ASP A 13 7.13 11.49 -2.19
C ASP A 13 8.15 10.38 -2.45
N ALA A 14 8.30 9.46 -1.51
CA ALA A 14 9.20 8.30 -1.68
C ALA A 14 8.75 7.41 -2.83
N ALA A 15 7.46 7.15 -2.93
CA ALA A 15 6.92 6.35 -4.03
C ALA A 15 7.11 7.04 -5.37
N ASN A 16 6.88 8.34 -5.42
CA ASN A 16 7.06 9.12 -6.64
C ASN A 16 8.51 9.09 -7.10
N LYS A 17 9.44 9.15 -6.17
CA LYS A 17 10.86 9.10 -6.46
C LYS A 17 11.26 7.75 -7.05
N LEU A 18 10.75 6.67 -6.48
CA LEU A 18 11.01 5.33 -7.00
C LEU A 18 10.41 5.14 -8.40
N ARG A 19 9.23 5.69 -8.61
CA ARG A 19 8.59 5.63 -9.92
C ARG A 19 9.44 6.32 -11.00
N HIS A 20 10.01 7.46 -10.67
CA HIS A 20 10.88 8.20 -11.61
C HIS A 20 12.17 7.45 -11.91
N SER A 21 12.76 6.86 -10.89
CA SER A 21 14.05 6.17 -11.04
C SER A 21 13.96 4.99 -11.99
N ASN A 22 12.84 4.29 -11.98
CA ASN A 22 12.69 3.07 -12.78
C ASN A 22 12.03 3.29 -14.12
N GLY A 23 11.48 4.48 -14.33
CA GLY A 23 10.78 4.79 -15.58
C GLY A 23 9.50 4.02 -15.79
N SER A 24 9.12 3.19 -14.85
CA SER A 24 7.92 2.39 -14.93
C SER A 24 7.35 2.20 -13.52
N PHE A 25 6.06 1.84 -13.48
CA PHE A 25 5.38 1.55 -12.23
C PHE A 25 5.70 0.14 -11.76
N GLU A 26 6.13 0.01 -10.52
CA GLU A 26 6.32 -1.27 -9.89
C GLU A 26 5.35 -1.39 -8.71
N TYR A 27 4.61 -2.49 -8.67
CA TYR A 27 3.55 -2.68 -7.67
C TYR A 27 4.05 -2.64 -6.23
N CYS A 28 5.27 -3.09 -5.99
CA CYS A 28 5.84 -3.08 -4.65
C CYS A 28 6.32 -1.70 -4.20
N HIS A 29 6.32 -0.71 -5.09
CA HIS A 29 6.75 0.64 -4.80
C HIS A 29 5.60 1.65 -4.76
N SER A 30 4.35 1.20 -4.78
CA SER A 30 3.22 2.12 -4.65
C SER A 30 3.17 2.69 -3.24
N PRO A 31 2.53 3.85 -3.04
CA PRO A 31 2.40 4.42 -1.69
C PRO A 31 1.69 3.47 -0.72
N VAL A 32 0.72 2.69 -1.19
CA VAL A 32 0.04 1.71 -0.35
C VAL A 32 1.01 0.62 0.08
N SER A 33 1.82 0.09 -0.85
CA SER A 33 2.81 -0.92 -0.51
C SER A 33 3.83 -0.40 0.49
N LEU A 34 4.34 0.81 0.29
CA LEU A 34 5.30 1.42 1.20
C LEU A 34 4.70 1.63 2.59
N ALA A 35 3.43 2.07 2.65
CA ALA A 35 2.76 2.27 3.93
C ALA A 35 2.57 0.94 4.66
N LEU A 36 2.15 -0.11 3.97
CA LEU A 36 1.99 -1.42 4.57
C LEU A 36 3.33 -1.95 5.08
N ASN A 37 4.39 -1.80 4.31
CA ASN A 37 5.70 -2.30 4.71
C ASN A 37 6.28 -1.55 5.91
N SER A 38 5.94 -0.29 6.09
CA SER A 38 6.45 0.50 7.20
C SER A 38 5.57 0.45 8.45
N GLN A 39 4.30 0.11 8.31
CA GLN A 39 3.33 0.21 9.40
C GLN A 39 2.78 -1.13 9.88
N THR A 40 3.14 -2.23 9.23
CA THR A 40 2.79 -3.57 9.70
C THR A 40 4.05 -4.32 10.12
N VAL A 41 3.87 -5.43 10.83
CA VAL A 41 5.02 -6.23 11.28
C VAL A 41 5.68 -7.00 10.15
N HIS A 42 5.01 -7.14 9.03
CA HIS A 42 5.54 -7.88 7.88
C HIS A 42 5.98 -6.92 6.79
N HIS A 43 6.98 -7.37 6.01
CA HIS A 43 7.47 -6.62 4.87
C HIS A 43 7.19 -7.41 3.60
N GLY A 44 7.36 -6.76 2.46
CA GLY A 44 7.16 -7.44 1.17
C GLY A 44 5.76 -7.31 0.60
N TRP A 45 4.97 -6.40 1.12
CA TRP A 45 3.66 -6.13 0.56
C TRP A 45 3.76 -5.49 -0.82
N TYR A 46 2.92 -5.92 -1.73
CA TYR A 46 2.74 -5.25 -3.02
C TYR A 46 1.25 -5.22 -3.34
N THR A 47 0.86 -4.34 -4.25
CA THR A 47 -0.54 -4.20 -4.63
C THR A 47 -0.75 -4.74 -6.03
N CYS A 48 -1.86 -5.44 -6.24
CA CYS A 48 -2.21 -6.01 -7.53
C CYS A 48 -3.73 -5.92 -7.69
N GLY A 49 -4.18 -5.12 -8.65
CA GLY A 49 -5.60 -4.90 -8.82
C GLY A 49 -6.22 -4.31 -7.57
N LYS A 50 -7.16 -5.02 -6.97
CA LYS A 50 -7.88 -4.58 -5.78
C LYS A 50 -7.32 -5.15 -4.49
N GLU A 51 -6.21 -5.89 -4.56
CA GLU A 51 -5.68 -6.61 -3.42
C GLU A 51 -4.31 -6.13 -3.01
N ALA A 52 -4.03 -6.25 -1.71
CA ALA A 52 -2.67 -6.19 -1.19
C ALA A 52 -2.23 -7.63 -0.96
N ILE A 53 -1.04 -7.95 -1.40
CA ILE A 53 -0.51 -9.32 -1.38
C ILE A 53 0.86 -9.32 -0.74
N ARG A 54 1.08 -10.29 0.15
CA ARG A 54 2.38 -10.59 0.71
C ARG A 54 2.58 -12.08 0.60
N GLU A 55 3.52 -12.50 -0.22
CA GLU A 55 3.72 -13.91 -0.53
C GLU A 55 2.45 -14.52 -1.15
N ARG A 56 2.44 -15.83 -1.34
CA ARG A 56 1.32 -16.51 -1.98
C ARG A 56 0.07 -16.59 -1.13
N PHE A 57 0.24 -16.58 0.18
CA PHE A 57 -0.82 -16.96 1.09
C PHE A 57 -1.45 -15.81 1.85
N LEU A 58 -0.79 -14.68 1.90
CA LEU A 58 -1.28 -13.53 2.65
C LEU A 58 -1.75 -12.46 1.68
N ARG A 59 -3.06 -12.29 1.60
CA ARG A 59 -3.66 -11.26 0.76
C ARG A 59 -4.97 -10.78 1.37
N PHE A 60 -5.34 -9.56 1.08
CA PHE A 60 -6.64 -9.03 1.45
C PHE A 60 -7.07 -7.96 0.45
N GLU A 61 -8.38 -7.74 0.35
CA GLU A 61 -8.90 -6.68 -0.51
C GLU A 61 -8.66 -5.32 0.12
N LEU A 62 -8.22 -4.38 -0.70
CA LEU A 62 -8.03 -3.01 -0.25
C LEU A 62 -9.39 -2.33 -0.11
N PRO A 63 -9.58 -1.49 0.93
CA PRO A 63 -10.81 -0.73 1.06
C PRO A 63 -10.90 0.32 -0.05
N GLN A 64 -12.13 0.80 -0.29
CA GLN A 64 -12.37 1.74 -1.37
C GLN A 64 -11.52 3.00 -1.25
N THR A 65 -11.26 3.47 -0.05
CA THR A 65 -10.41 4.64 0.17
C THR A 65 -9.02 4.43 -0.42
N ALA A 66 -8.42 3.26 -0.19
CA ALA A 66 -7.11 2.94 -0.74
C ALA A 66 -7.16 2.78 -2.26
N LEU A 67 -8.22 2.17 -2.78
CA LEU A 67 -8.38 1.98 -4.21
C LEU A 67 -8.54 3.32 -4.93
N SER A 68 -9.33 4.22 -4.38
CA SER A 68 -9.51 5.56 -4.95
C SER A 68 -8.19 6.33 -4.95
N PHE A 69 -7.43 6.23 -3.88
CA PHE A 69 -6.11 6.84 -3.80
C PHE A 69 -5.18 6.31 -4.89
N LEU A 70 -5.12 4.99 -5.04
CA LEU A 70 -4.25 4.37 -6.04
C LEU A 70 -4.63 4.78 -7.45
N LYS A 71 -5.92 4.88 -7.73
CA LYS A 71 -6.38 5.32 -9.05
C LYS A 71 -5.86 6.71 -9.38
N VAL A 72 -5.97 7.65 -8.45
CA VAL A 72 -5.46 9.01 -8.65
C VAL A 72 -3.94 8.99 -8.83
N TRP A 73 -3.24 8.24 -7.97
CA TRP A 73 -1.78 8.18 -8.03
C TRP A 73 -1.29 7.56 -9.35
N MET A 74 -1.96 6.54 -9.85
CA MET A 74 -1.59 5.89 -11.10
C MET A 74 -1.85 6.77 -12.31
N GLU A 75 -2.93 7.53 -12.29
CA GLU A 75 -3.27 8.44 -13.38
C GLU A 75 -2.38 9.70 -13.38
N ASN A 76 -2.14 10.26 -12.20
CA ASN A 76 -1.27 11.42 -12.05
C ASN A 76 -0.72 11.46 -10.62
N HIS A 77 0.49 10.95 -10.47
CA HIS A 77 1.11 10.85 -9.14
C HIS A 77 1.27 12.20 -8.43
N LYS A 78 1.30 13.29 -9.17
CA LYS A 78 1.43 14.63 -8.58
C LYS A 78 0.15 15.09 -7.89
N LYS A 79 -0.99 14.49 -8.21
CA LYS A 79 -2.28 14.84 -7.61
C LYS A 79 -2.62 14.01 -6.38
N ALA A 80 -1.81 13.01 -6.06
CA ALA A 80 -2.07 12.17 -4.89
C ALA A 80 -1.86 12.98 -3.61
N THR A 81 -2.80 12.85 -2.68
CA THR A 81 -2.76 13.54 -1.39
C THR A 81 -2.80 12.52 -0.25
N PRO A 82 -2.31 12.88 0.94
CA PRO A 82 -2.32 11.96 2.07
C PRO A 82 -3.72 11.41 2.36
N VAL A 83 -3.76 10.16 2.78
CA VAL A 83 -5.01 9.46 3.06
C VAL A 83 -4.81 8.47 4.19
N THR A 84 -5.89 8.17 4.91
CA THR A 84 -5.91 7.16 5.95
C THR A 84 -6.96 6.12 5.60
N PHE A 85 -6.61 4.84 5.77
CA PHE A 85 -7.58 3.77 5.58
C PHE A 85 -7.35 2.67 6.61
N TYR A 86 -8.31 1.75 6.70
CA TYR A 86 -8.29 0.68 7.68
C TYR A 86 -8.30 -0.67 7.00
N ILE A 87 -7.53 -1.60 7.52
CA ILE A 87 -7.41 -2.95 6.97
C ILE A 87 -7.72 -3.97 8.07
N PRO A 88 -8.09 -5.21 7.69
CA PRO A 88 -8.32 -6.26 8.70
C PRO A 88 -7.02 -6.57 9.42
N ARG A 89 -7.01 -6.37 10.74
CA ARG A 89 -5.81 -6.56 11.53
C ARG A 89 -5.33 -8.00 11.54
N ASN A 90 -6.26 -8.94 11.53
CA ASN A 90 -5.91 -10.36 11.52
C ASN A 90 -5.23 -10.80 10.24
N GLN A 91 -5.23 -9.97 9.20
CA GLN A 91 -4.56 -10.28 7.94
C GLN A 91 -3.10 -9.86 7.94
N VAL A 92 -2.68 -9.05 8.94
CA VAL A 92 -1.35 -8.43 8.93
C VAL A 92 -0.62 -8.57 10.26
N THR A 93 -1.11 -9.39 11.17
CA THR A 93 -0.52 -9.59 12.49
C THR A 93 0.24 -10.91 12.54
N ASP A 94 0.92 -11.14 13.66
CA ASP A 94 1.76 -12.34 13.84
C ASP A 94 1.02 -13.65 13.68
N SER A 95 -0.27 -13.66 13.97
CA SER A 95 -1.06 -14.88 13.82
C SER A 95 -1.08 -15.36 12.38
N ASP A 96 -0.78 -14.50 11.44
CA ASP A 96 -0.75 -14.85 10.02
C ASP A 96 0.48 -15.65 9.65
N ILE A 97 1.40 -15.78 10.56
CA ILE A 97 2.67 -16.45 10.27
C ILE A 97 2.65 -17.92 10.66
N TYR A 98 1.64 -18.34 11.29
CA TYR A 98 1.53 -19.72 11.79
C TYR A 98 2.65 -20.11 12.71
#